data_a7dff5ce247e8bf7af00a73d7efec608
#
_entry.id   a7dff5ce247e8bf7af00a73d7efec608
#
_cell.length_a   1.000
_cell.length_b   1.000
_cell.length_c   1.000
_cell.angle_alpha   90.00
_cell.angle_beta   90.00
_cell.angle_gamma   90.00
#
_symmetry.space_group_name_H-M   'P 1'
#
loop_
_entity.id
_entity.type
_entity.pdbx_description
1 polymer ?
#
loop_
_entity_poly.entity_id
_entity_poly.type
_entity_poly.pdbx_seq_one_letter_code
_entity_poly.pdbx_strand_id
1 'polypeptide(L)'
;MTGMEPIAHIHTDLPQKFGIPRNSFLAPHLQGRIVFEPEFASNAAVEGLDSFSHLWLLWRFENGTPGGTAKDIAADAKSQDRSGTNAKWSKTVRPPRLGGAERVGVFATRSPFRPNPIGLTCVKLDRVELTDDGPIIHVLGADLRDGTPIYDIKPYIPFADCHPDATGGWIEDAPWQELNVEFPQALQDMVPPAKLPGLVEVLRQDPRRAGSKHEPNRVYHLAYAGLDISFTVDETQLTVVAVTDARD
;
A
#
# COMPACT_ATOMS: atom_id res chain seq x y z
N MET A 1 28.61 -2.17 7.65
CA MET A 1 27.44 -1.40 8.09
C MET A 1 26.48 -2.41 8.66
N THR A 2 26.24 -2.36 9.96
CA THR A 2 25.14 -3.09 10.60
C THR A 2 23.86 -2.62 9.90
N GLY A 3 23.16 -3.54 9.24
CA GLY A 3 21.91 -3.23 8.56
C GLY A 3 20.85 -2.81 9.61
N MET A 4 19.93 -1.93 9.25
CA MET A 4 18.75 -1.70 10.07
C MET A 4 17.96 -3.02 10.13
N GLU A 5 17.52 -3.40 11.33
CA GLU A 5 16.71 -4.58 11.57
C GLU A 5 15.25 -4.15 11.74
N PRO A 6 14.28 -4.94 11.26
CA PRO A 6 12.88 -4.65 11.51
C PRO A 6 12.57 -4.76 13.01
N ILE A 7 11.80 -3.79 13.52
CA ILE A 7 11.34 -3.78 14.91
C ILE A 7 9.96 -4.43 15.06
N ALA A 8 9.22 -4.55 13.97
CA ALA A 8 7.85 -5.07 13.94
C ALA A 8 7.47 -5.50 12.52
N HIS A 9 6.34 -6.19 12.40
CA HIS A 9 5.67 -6.44 11.13
C HIS A 9 4.23 -5.92 11.20
N ILE A 10 3.77 -5.34 10.07
CA ILE A 10 2.36 -4.98 9.95
C ILE A 10 1.58 -6.13 9.29
N HIS A 11 0.46 -6.48 9.90
CA HIS A 11 -0.51 -7.43 9.37
C HIS A 11 -1.72 -6.67 8.83
N THR A 12 -2.08 -6.94 7.58
CA THR A 12 -3.18 -6.29 6.87
C THR A 12 -4.07 -7.29 6.17
N ASP A 13 -5.20 -6.83 5.64
CA ASP A 13 -6.14 -7.64 4.86
C ASP A 13 -5.67 -7.87 3.41
N LEU A 14 -4.50 -7.35 3.01
CA LEU A 14 -3.96 -7.40 1.66
C LEU A 14 -2.73 -8.31 1.58
N PRO A 15 -2.92 -9.63 1.33
CA PRO A 15 -1.82 -10.59 1.30
C PRO A 15 -0.93 -10.46 0.04
N GLN A 16 -1.44 -9.77 -0.98
CA GLN A 16 -0.78 -9.63 -2.28
C GLN A 16 -0.57 -8.15 -2.63
N LYS A 17 0.35 -7.87 -3.57
CA LYS A 17 0.57 -6.50 -4.08
C LYS A 17 -0.59 -5.96 -4.91
N PHE A 18 -1.35 -6.85 -5.53
CA PHE A 18 -2.54 -6.49 -6.29
C PHE A 18 -3.62 -5.98 -5.34
N GLY A 19 -4.15 -4.80 -5.61
CA GLY A 19 -5.16 -4.15 -4.77
C GLY A 19 -4.62 -3.21 -3.69
N ILE A 20 -3.31 -3.20 -3.40
CA ILE A 20 -2.77 -2.25 -2.44
C ILE A 20 -2.97 -0.82 -2.97
N PRO A 21 -3.60 0.09 -2.20
CA PRO A 21 -3.72 1.49 -2.56
C PRO A 21 -2.36 2.12 -2.81
N ARG A 22 -2.29 3.08 -3.73
CA ARG A 22 -1.00 3.69 -4.14
C ARG A 22 -0.46 4.70 -3.14
N ASN A 23 -1.27 5.14 -2.20
CA ASN A 23 -0.91 5.99 -1.07
C ASN A 23 -1.82 5.66 0.10
N SER A 24 -1.35 5.94 1.30
CA SER A 24 -2.16 5.92 2.51
C SER A 24 -3.37 6.86 2.40
N PHE A 25 -4.41 6.58 3.15
CA PHE A 25 -5.69 7.32 3.17
C PHE A 25 -6.51 7.31 1.87
N LEU A 26 -6.08 6.66 0.79
CA LEU A 26 -6.96 6.36 -0.34
C LEU A 26 -8.01 5.29 0.02
N ALA A 27 -7.73 4.49 1.04
CA ALA A 27 -8.64 3.54 1.66
C ALA A 27 -8.57 3.67 3.18
N PRO A 28 -9.17 4.73 3.77
CA PRO A 28 -9.00 5.09 5.18
C PRO A 28 -9.56 4.06 6.17
N HIS A 29 -10.40 3.12 5.74
CA HIS A 29 -10.92 2.05 6.58
C HIS A 29 -10.13 0.74 6.49
N LEU A 30 -9.06 0.68 5.70
CA LEU A 30 -8.16 -0.47 5.73
C LEU A 30 -7.55 -0.65 7.12
N GLN A 31 -7.74 -1.83 7.70
CA GLN A 31 -7.25 -2.17 9.03
C GLN A 31 -5.85 -2.77 8.95
N GLY A 32 -5.01 -2.41 9.91
CA GLY A 32 -3.69 -3.00 10.10
C GLY A 32 -3.38 -3.20 11.58
N ARG A 33 -2.53 -4.22 11.86
CA ARG A 33 -2.00 -4.50 13.19
C ARG A 33 -0.49 -4.53 13.10
N ILE A 34 0.19 -3.74 13.90
CA ILE A 34 1.64 -3.75 13.99
C ILE A 34 2.01 -4.61 15.21
N VAL A 35 2.69 -5.71 14.96
CA VAL A 35 3.14 -6.68 15.98
C VAL A 35 4.66 -6.58 16.04
N PHE A 36 5.18 -6.31 17.23
CA PHE A 36 6.62 -6.13 17.44
C PHE A 36 7.35 -7.47 17.42
N GLU A 37 8.62 -7.43 16.99
CA GLU A 37 9.55 -8.51 17.22
C GLU A 37 9.77 -8.71 18.73
N PRO A 38 10.00 -9.95 19.20
CA PRO A 38 10.10 -10.25 20.64
C PRO A 38 11.11 -9.37 21.39
N GLU A 39 12.21 -9.01 20.75
CA GLU A 39 13.26 -8.15 21.31
C GLU A 39 12.77 -6.72 21.60
N PHE A 40 11.79 -6.24 20.81
CA PHE A 40 11.26 -4.88 20.88
C PHE A 40 9.85 -4.80 21.47
N ALA A 41 9.27 -5.94 21.86
CA ALA A 41 7.89 -6.06 22.34
C ALA A 41 7.76 -5.59 23.81
N SER A 42 7.98 -4.28 24.04
CA SER A 42 7.92 -3.68 25.37
C SER A 42 6.73 -2.72 25.50
N ASN A 43 5.87 -2.95 26.48
CA ASN A 43 4.74 -2.05 26.78
C ASN A 43 5.22 -0.64 27.15
N ALA A 44 6.38 -0.51 27.78
CA ALA A 44 6.96 0.80 28.11
C ALA A 44 7.38 1.61 26.87
N ALA A 45 7.70 0.95 25.75
CA ALA A 45 8.09 1.63 24.52
C ALA A 45 6.93 2.33 23.80
N VAL A 46 5.69 1.97 24.12
CA VAL A 46 4.48 2.57 23.54
C VAL A 46 3.72 3.48 24.52
N GLU A 47 4.29 3.73 25.71
CA GLU A 47 3.68 4.60 26.71
C GLU A 47 3.47 6.00 26.15
N GLY A 48 2.23 6.51 26.24
CA GLY A 48 1.83 7.83 25.72
C GLY A 48 1.55 7.86 24.21
N LEU A 49 1.74 6.77 23.47
CA LEU A 49 1.48 6.72 22.04
C LEU A 49 0.00 6.92 21.70
N ASP A 50 -0.90 6.48 22.56
CA ASP A 50 -2.36 6.60 22.46
C ASP A 50 -2.86 8.05 22.50
N SER A 51 -2.03 9.01 22.91
CA SER A 51 -2.33 10.44 22.85
C SER A 51 -2.21 11.04 21.45
N PHE A 52 -1.60 10.31 20.49
CA PHE A 52 -1.45 10.77 19.11
C PHE A 52 -2.53 10.16 18.21
N SER A 53 -2.97 10.93 17.22
CA SER A 53 -3.99 10.49 16.27
C SER A 53 -3.40 9.77 15.05
N HIS A 54 -2.16 10.05 14.70
CA HIS A 54 -1.49 9.52 13.50
C HIS A 54 -0.04 9.16 13.79
N LEU A 55 0.47 8.22 13.00
CA LEU A 55 1.83 7.71 13.09
C LEU A 55 2.49 7.70 11.72
N TRP A 56 3.78 7.98 11.69
CA TRP A 56 4.66 7.66 10.56
C TRP A 56 5.22 6.26 10.74
N LEU A 57 5.10 5.44 9.69
CA LEU A 57 5.74 4.14 9.59
C LEU A 57 6.89 4.22 8.59
N LEU A 58 8.10 3.87 9.02
CA LEU A 58 9.26 3.66 8.16
C LEU A 58 9.37 2.17 7.88
N TRP A 59 9.37 1.81 6.60
CA TRP A 59 9.39 0.42 6.19
C TRP A 59 10.26 0.24 4.95
N ARG A 60 10.47 -0.98 4.51
CA ARG A 60 11.30 -1.28 3.35
C ARG A 60 10.52 -2.09 2.33
N PHE A 61 10.65 -1.69 1.08
CA PHE A 61 10.16 -2.50 -0.02
C PHE A 61 10.98 -3.80 -0.12
N GLU A 62 10.35 -4.95 -0.03
CA GLU A 62 11.00 -6.22 -0.27
C GLU A 62 11.49 -6.29 -1.73
N ASN A 63 12.75 -6.64 -1.89
CA ASN A 63 13.40 -6.95 -3.16
C ASN A 63 13.46 -5.84 -4.22
N GLY A 64 13.20 -4.58 -3.90
CA GLY A 64 13.28 -3.48 -4.88
C GLY A 64 12.40 -3.69 -6.12
N THR A 65 11.51 -4.67 -6.09
CA THR A 65 10.69 -5.09 -7.21
C THR A 65 9.25 -4.74 -6.95
N PRO A 66 8.73 -3.64 -7.51
CA PRO A 66 7.31 -3.37 -7.46
C PRO A 66 6.61 -4.31 -8.43
N GLY A 67 5.67 -5.08 -7.97
CA GLY A 67 4.54 -5.65 -8.72
C GLY A 67 4.71 -6.18 -10.15
N GLY A 68 5.94 -6.23 -10.66
CA GLY A 68 6.27 -6.68 -12.00
C GLY A 68 6.75 -8.12 -12.00
N THR A 69 6.37 -8.89 -13.02
CA THR A 69 7.00 -10.17 -13.32
C THR A 69 8.47 -9.96 -13.67
N ALA A 70 9.31 -10.99 -13.60
CA ALA A 70 10.71 -10.92 -14.05
C ALA A 70 10.86 -10.36 -15.48
N LYS A 71 9.81 -10.47 -16.32
CA LYS A 71 9.74 -9.85 -17.66
C LYS A 71 9.62 -8.33 -17.62
N ASP A 72 8.89 -7.75 -16.67
CA ASP A 72 8.71 -6.30 -16.55
C ASP A 72 10.00 -5.64 -16.06
N ILE A 73 10.74 -6.34 -15.17
CA ILE A 73 12.07 -5.92 -14.71
C ILE A 73 13.04 -5.95 -15.90
N ALA A 74 12.99 -6.97 -16.73
CA ALA A 74 13.86 -7.10 -17.90
C ALA A 74 13.54 -6.05 -18.98
N ALA A 75 12.28 -5.61 -19.10
CA ALA A 75 11.90 -4.56 -20.04
C ALA A 75 12.39 -3.17 -19.59
N ASP A 76 12.28 -2.87 -18.28
CA ASP A 76 12.82 -1.63 -17.71
C ASP A 76 14.37 -1.65 -17.63
N ALA A 77 14.97 -2.81 -17.35
CA ALA A 77 16.43 -2.98 -17.32
C ALA A 77 17.05 -2.82 -18.74
N LYS A 78 16.35 -3.20 -19.81
CA LYS A 78 16.82 -3.00 -21.21
C LYS A 78 16.83 -1.54 -21.64
N SER A 79 16.13 -0.65 -20.93
CA SER A 79 16.14 0.80 -21.18
C SER A 79 17.24 1.53 -20.37
N GLN A 80 18.05 0.83 -19.59
CA GLN A 80 19.09 1.42 -18.74
C GLN A 80 20.42 1.54 -19.45
N ASP A 81 21.03 2.70 -19.24
CA ASP A 81 22.34 3.12 -19.68
C ASP A 81 23.41 2.03 -19.50
N ARG A 82 24.22 1.81 -20.53
CA ARG A 82 25.32 0.82 -20.62
C ARG A 82 26.55 1.15 -19.75
N SER A 83 26.39 1.94 -18.70
CA SER A 83 27.48 2.22 -17.75
C SER A 83 27.56 1.15 -16.67
N GLY A 84 28.08 -0.02 -16.99
CA GLY A 84 28.67 -1.11 -16.22
C GLY A 84 28.59 -1.18 -14.69
N THR A 85 27.73 -0.42 -14.03
CA THR A 85 27.55 -0.48 -12.58
C THR A 85 26.32 -1.33 -12.27
N ASN A 86 26.46 -2.29 -11.35
CA ASN A 86 25.40 -3.13 -10.75
C ASN A 86 24.37 -2.28 -9.96
N ALA A 87 23.84 -1.21 -10.57
CA ALA A 87 22.90 -0.33 -9.92
C ALA A 87 21.52 -0.98 -9.86
N LYS A 88 21.16 -1.50 -8.70
CA LYS A 88 19.83 -2.03 -8.36
C LYS A 88 18.73 -0.95 -8.33
N TRP A 89 18.96 0.26 -8.82
CA TRP A 89 18.03 1.38 -8.79
C TRP A 89 17.93 2.06 -10.15
N SER A 90 16.84 2.82 -10.37
CA SER A 90 16.58 3.53 -11.62
C SER A 90 16.65 5.04 -11.41
N LYS A 91 17.40 5.76 -12.26
CA LYS A 91 17.48 7.23 -12.20
C LYS A 91 16.13 7.89 -12.50
N THR A 92 15.34 7.29 -13.37
CA THR A 92 14.01 7.75 -13.76
C THR A 92 13.01 6.60 -13.75
N VAL A 93 11.75 6.91 -13.48
CA VAL A 93 10.64 5.95 -13.46
C VAL A 93 9.46 6.47 -14.27
N ARG A 94 8.51 5.60 -14.60
CA ARG A 94 7.25 5.94 -15.25
C ARG A 94 6.11 5.84 -14.25
N PRO A 95 5.66 6.97 -13.67
CA PRO A 95 4.56 6.94 -12.71
C PRO A 95 3.27 6.44 -13.38
N PRO A 96 2.52 5.55 -12.72
CA PRO A 96 1.24 5.09 -13.22
C PRO A 96 0.22 6.22 -13.46
N ARG A 97 0.25 7.27 -12.63
CA ARG A 97 -0.63 8.44 -12.78
C ARG A 97 -0.43 9.21 -14.08
N LEU A 98 0.77 9.17 -14.66
CA LEU A 98 1.07 9.74 -15.97
C LEU A 98 0.84 8.73 -17.12
N GLY A 99 -0.04 7.73 -16.92
CA GLY A 99 -0.32 6.70 -17.91
C GLY A 99 0.87 5.79 -18.25
N GLY A 100 1.99 5.91 -17.52
CA GLY A 100 3.22 5.16 -17.78
C GLY A 100 3.99 5.62 -19.03
N ALA A 101 3.58 6.71 -19.69
CA ALA A 101 4.23 7.25 -20.89
C ALA A 101 5.41 8.16 -20.55
N GLU A 102 5.23 9.04 -19.60
CA GLU A 102 6.24 10.03 -19.21
C GLU A 102 7.21 9.47 -18.15
N ARG A 103 8.46 9.97 -18.22
CA ARG A 103 9.50 9.63 -17.23
C ARG A 103 9.79 10.83 -16.34
N VAL A 104 9.87 10.58 -15.05
CA VAL A 104 10.29 11.57 -14.05
C VAL A 104 11.46 11.01 -13.23
N GLY A 105 12.23 11.89 -12.61
CA GLY A 105 13.31 11.48 -11.71
C GLY A 105 12.77 10.65 -10.54
N VAL A 106 13.49 9.60 -10.13
CA VAL A 106 13.05 8.71 -9.05
C VAL A 106 12.80 9.46 -7.75
N PHE A 107 13.59 10.49 -7.47
CA PHE A 107 13.45 11.31 -6.24
C PHE A 107 12.25 12.27 -6.30
N ALA A 108 11.68 12.51 -7.48
CA ALA A 108 10.41 13.21 -7.63
C ALA A 108 9.20 12.27 -7.51
N THR A 109 9.38 11.07 -6.97
CA THR A 109 8.35 10.04 -6.81
C THR A 109 8.51 9.29 -5.49
N ARG A 110 7.51 8.48 -5.14
CA ARG A 110 7.58 7.49 -4.05
C ARG A 110 7.85 6.07 -4.57
N SER A 111 8.46 5.94 -5.74
CA SER A 111 8.79 4.66 -6.34
C SER A 111 9.81 3.87 -5.51
N PRO A 112 9.68 2.53 -5.42
CA PRO A 112 10.64 1.67 -4.74
C PRO A 112 11.99 1.51 -5.47
N PHE A 113 12.09 1.93 -6.74
CA PHE A 113 13.33 1.83 -7.55
C PHE A 113 14.40 2.84 -7.16
N ARG A 114 14.47 3.21 -5.89
CA ARG A 114 15.47 4.14 -5.34
C ARG A 114 16.69 3.39 -4.76
N PRO A 115 17.81 4.09 -4.55
CA PRO A 115 19.04 3.46 -4.01
C PRO A 115 18.80 2.71 -2.70
N ASN A 116 18.04 3.33 -1.80
CA ASN A 116 17.55 2.72 -0.57
C ASN A 116 16.02 2.64 -0.69
N PRO A 117 15.44 1.45 -0.87
CA PRO A 117 14.00 1.29 -1.10
C PRO A 117 13.22 1.41 0.22
N ILE A 118 13.36 2.59 0.87
CA ILE A 118 12.64 2.93 2.10
C ILE A 118 11.29 3.51 1.73
N GLY A 119 10.25 2.98 2.37
CA GLY A 119 8.89 3.49 2.34
C GLY A 119 8.61 4.36 3.57
N LEU A 120 7.70 5.30 3.40
CA LEU A 120 7.19 6.18 4.46
C LEU A 120 5.69 6.28 4.27
N THR A 121 4.94 5.84 5.29
CA THR A 121 3.47 5.83 5.28
C THR A 121 2.96 6.51 6.54
N CYS A 122 2.05 7.46 6.39
CA CYS A 122 1.27 7.99 7.51
C CYS A 122 0.02 7.13 7.68
N VAL A 123 -0.27 6.69 8.90
CA VAL A 123 -1.46 5.92 9.24
C VAL A 123 -2.22 6.58 10.39
N LYS A 124 -3.52 6.35 10.46
CA LYS A 124 -4.31 6.75 11.63
C LYS A 124 -4.11 5.72 12.73
N LEU A 125 -3.79 6.16 13.94
CA LEU A 125 -3.80 5.32 15.12
C LEU A 125 -5.26 5.05 15.52
N ASP A 126 -5.63 3.77 15.59
CA ASP A 126 -6.94 3.34 16.09
C ASP A 126 -6.89 3.14 17.60
N ARG A 127 -5.99 2.27 18.06
CA ARG A 127 -5.74 2.00 19.48
C ARG A 127 -4.41 1.30 19.70
N VAL A 128 -3.92 1.35 20.92
CA VAL A 128 -2.82 0.52 21.42
C VAL A 128 -3.41 -0.55 22.35
N GLU A 129 -3.16 -1.81 22.05
CA GLU A 129 -3.57 -2.96 22.85
C GLU A 129 -2.34 -3.51 23.57
N LEU A 130 -2.40 -3.58 24.89
CA LEU A 130 -1.33 -4.16 25.71
C LEU A 130 -1.66 -5.62 25.98
N THR A 131 -0.76 -6.53 25.57
CA THR A 131 -0.90 -7.98 25.80
C THR A 131 0.27 -8.52 26.61
N ASP A 132 0.17 -9.78 27.03
CA ASP A 132 1.25 -10.47 27.76
C ASP A 132 2.49 -10.69 26.88
N ASP A 133 2.29 -10.80 25.56
CA ASP A 133 3.36 -10.98 24.56
C ASP A 133 3.92 -9.63 24.05
N GLY A 134 3.45 -8.50 24.59
CA GLY A 134 3.84 -7.15 24.21
C GLY A 134 2.71 -6.36 23.56
N PRO A 135 2.97 -5.09 23.18
CA PRO A 135 1.95 -4.22 22.63
C PRO A 135 1.63 -4.56 21.17
N ILE A 136 0.36 -4.36 20.79
CA ILE A 136 -0.11 -4.39 19.40
C ILE A 136 -0.65 -2.99 19.07
N ILE A 137 -0.15 -2.37 18.01
CA ILE A 137 -0.65 -1.09 17.54
C ILE A 137 -1.64 -1.33 16.40
N HIS A 138 -2.90 -0.97 16.61
CA HIS A 138 -3.94 -1.04 15.60
C HIS A 138 -4.01 0.28 14.83
N VAL A 139 -4.00 0.19 13.50
CA VAL A 139 -3.96 1.34 12.61
C VAL A 139 -4.99 1.23 11.49
N LEU A 140 -5.34 2.38 10.91
CA LEU A 140 -6.22 2.48 9.75
C LEU A 140 -5.52 3.21 8.59
N GLY A 141 -5.90 2.87 7.37
CA GLY A 141 -5.44 3.53 6.15
C GLY A 141 -4.05 3.12 5.68
N ALA A 142 -3.55 1.97 6.11
CA ALA A 142 -2.23 1.47 5.70
C ALA A 142 -2.25 0.93 4.26
N ASP A 143 -1.39 1.48 3.41
CA ASP A 143 -1.14 1.07 2.02
C ASP A 143 -0.02 0.02 1.93
N LEU A 144 -0.06 -0.98 2.81
CA LEU A 144 0.99 -1.97 2.99
C LEU A 144 0.47 -3.40 2.81
N ARG A 145 1.32 -4.25 2.25
CA ARG A 145 1.07 -5.69 2.17
C ARG A 145 1.17 -6.33 3.54
N ASP A 146 0.38 -7.37 3.77
CA ASP A 146 0.53 -8.23 4.94
C ASP A 146 1.97 -8.74 5.11
N GLY A 147 2.49 -8.73 6.33
CA GLY A 147 3.84 -9.12 6.67
C GLY A 147 4.94 -8.11 6.29
N THR A 148 4.60 -6.87 5.92
CA THR A 148 5.62 -5.86 5.61
C THR A 148 6.42 -5.49 6.86
N PRO A 149 7.78 -5.54 6.80
CA PRO A 149 8.64 -5.19 7.94
C PRO A 149 8.63 -3.69 8.21
N ILE A 150 8.47 -3.32 9.48
CA ILE A 150 8.52 -1.95 10.00
C ILE A 150 9.86 -1.75 10.69
N TYR A 151 10.56 -0.67 10.36
CA TYR A 151 11.90 -0.36 10.89
C TYR A 151 11.88 0.77 11.90
N ASP A 152 10.85 1.63 11.89
CA ASP A 152 10.67 2.69 12.87
C ASP A 152 9.22 3.18 12.87
N ILE A 153 8.77 3.67 14.03
CA ILE A 153 7.45 4.25 14.25
C ILE A 153 7.67 5.60 14.92
N LYS A 154 7.07 6.66 14.36
CA LYS A 154 7.14 8.01 14.95
C LYS A 154 5.74 8.60 15.04
N PRO A 155 5.44 9.38 16.08
CA PRO A 155 4.20 10.13 16.12
C PRO A 155 4.18 11.19 15.01
N TYR A 156 3.00 11.41 14.41
CA TYR A 156 2.76 12.56 13.54
C TYR A 156 2.53 13.79 14.40
N ILE A 157 3.31 14.82 14.14
CA ILE A 157 3.28 16.08 14.93
C ILE A 157 2.78 17.21 14.01
N PRO A 158 1.52 17.69 14.16
CA PRO A 158 0.90 18.62 13.21
C PRO A 158 1.71 19.88 12.93
N PHE A 159 2.32 20.49 13.93
CA PHE A 159 3.08 21.73 13.74
C PHE A 159 4.40 21.51 12.96
N ALA A 160 4.92 20.29 12.91
CA ALA A 160 6.16 19.94 12.21
C ALA A 160 5.91 19.26 10.86
N ASP A 161 4.83 18.47 10.78
CA ASP A 161 4.59 17.58 9.63
C ASP A 161 3.55 18.13 8.64
N CYS A 162 2.68 19.06 9.09
CA CYS A 162 1.63 19.62 8.24
C CYS A 162 2.08 20.93 7.60
N HIS A 163 2.08 20.98 6.29
CA HIS A 163 2.38 22.15 5.48
C HIS A 163 1.20 22.45 4.55
N PRO A 164 0.20 23.25 4.98
CA PRO A 164 -1.01 23.49 4.19
C PRO A 164 -0.76 24.21 2.86
N ASP A 165 0.35 24.89 2.72
CA ASP A 165 0.82 25.62 1.54
C ASP A 165 1.72 24.77 0.62
N ALA A 166 1.95 23.49 0.96
CA ALA A 166 2.76 22.60 0.13
C ALA A 166 2.06 22.30 -1.20
N THR A 167 2.85 22.26 -2.28
CA THR A 167 2.36 21.89 -3.61
C THR A 167 2.70 20.45 -3.96
N GLY A 168 1.78 19.75 -4.65
CA GLY A 168 1.94 18.35 -5.03
C GLY A 168 2.75 18.13 -6.31
N GLY A 169 3.24 19.21 -6.95
CA GLY A 169 3.98 19.14 -8.21
C GLY A 169 3.19 18.43 -9.31
N TRP A 170 3.84 17.64 -10.14
CA TRP A 170 3.22 16.94 -11.28
C TRP A 170 2.02 16.03 -10.90
N ILE A 171 1.85 15.70 -9.61
CA ILE A 171 0.74 14.86 -9.14
C ILE A 171 -0.58 15.62 -9.21
N GLU A 172 -0.57 16.94 -9.03
CA GLU A 172 -1.76 17.80 -9.10
C GLU A 172 -2.31 17.89 -10.53
N ASP A 173 -1.42 17.88 -11.52
CA ASP A 173 -1.78 17.94 -12.94
C ASP A 173 -2.22 16.57 -13.50
N ALA A 174 -1.97 15.49 -12.76
CA ALA A 174 -2.28 14.14 -13.19
C ALA A 174 -3.69 13.72 -12.72
N PRO A 175 -4.68 13.61 -13.60
CA PRO A 175 -6.03 13.25 -13.21
C PRO A 175 -6.07 11.87 -12.54
N TRP A 176 -6.82 11.79 -11.47
CA TRP A 176 -7.11 10.54 -10.79
C TRP A 176 -8.62 10.42 -10.67
N GLN A 177 -9.18 9.37 -11.26
CA GLN A 177 -10.61 9.09 -11.19
C GLN A 177 -10.83 7.79 -10.41
N GLU A 178 -11.70 7.86 -9.42
CA GLU A 178 -12.20 6.68 -8.73
C GLU A 178 -13.22 5.95 -9.61
N LEU A 179 -13.27 4.63 -9.46
CA LEU A 179 -14.30 3.81 -10.08
C LEU A 179 -15.61 3.87 -9.29
N ASN A 180 -16.72 3.78 -10.00
CA ASN A 180 -18.01 3.47 -9.40
C ASN A 180 -18.04 1.98 -9.08
N VAL A 181 -18.31 1.62 -7.84
CA VAL A 181 -18.34 0.21 -7.42
C VAL A 181 -19.79 -0.24 -7.29
N GLU A 182 -20.17 -1.17 -8.13
CA GLU A 182 -21.39 -1.95 -7.99
C GLU A 182 -21.10 -3.23 -7.24
N PHE A 183 -21.64 -3.34 -6.03
CA PHE A 183 -21.44 -4.48 -5.15
C PHE A 183 -22.81 -5.00 -4.72
N PRO A 184 -23.33 -6.08 -5.34
CA PRO A 184 -24.64 -6.64 -5.00
C PRO A 184 -24.74 -7.00 -3.52
N GLN A 185 -25.88 -6.69 -2.88
CA GLN A 185 -26.07 -6.88 -1.44
C GLN A 185 -25.78 -8.32 -1.00
N ALA A 186 -26.24 -9.32 -1.75
CA ALA A 186 -25.99 -10.73 -1.44
C ALA A 186 -24.49 -11.09 -1.39
N LEU A 187 -23.65 -10.40 -2.15
CA LEU A 187 -22.20 -10.59 -2.11
C LEU A 187 -21.54 -9.75 -1.00
N GLN A 188 -22.09 -8.57 -0.67
CA GLN A 188 -21.63 -7.81 0.49
C GLN A 188 -21.83 -8.59 1.80
N ASP A 189 -22.96 -9.32 1.93
CA ASP A 189 -23.30 -10.10 3.11
C ASP A 189 -22.31 -11.27 3.36
N MET A 190 -21.49 -11.64 2.36
CA MET A 190 -20.42 -12.63 2.47
C MET A 190 -19.11 -12.05 3.03
N VAL A 191 -18.99 -10.72 3.07
CA VAL A 191 -17.81 -10.03 3.60
C VAL A 191 -18.05 -9.68 5.07
N PRO A 192 -17.09 -9.93 5.99
CA PRO A 192 -17.24 -9.48 7.38
C PRO A 192 -17.56 -7.97 7.44
N PRO A 193 -18.57 -7.53 8.19
CA PRO A 193 -19.03 -6.13 8.19
C PRO A 193 -17.92 -5.12 8.48
N ALA A 194 -16.99 -5.46 9.37
CA ALA A 194 -15.85 -4.61 9.73
C ALA A 194 -14.83 -4.44 8.58
N LYS A 195 -14.85 -5.32 7.57
CA LYS A 195 -13.90 -5.32 6.44
C LYS A 195 -14.49 -4.70 5.17
N LEU A 196 -15.81 -4.64 5.08
CA LEU A 196 -16.51 -4.17 3.88
C LEU A 196 -16.17 -2.71 3.49
N PRO A 197 -16.11 -1.74 4.40
CA PRO A 197 -15.74 -0.37 4.03
C PRO A 197 -14.37 -0.27 3.35
N GLY A 198 -13.34 -0.90 3.94
CA GLY A 198 -11.99 -0.91 3.37
C GLY A 198 -11.92 -1.61 2.02
N LEU A 199 -12.67 -2.72 1.84
CA LEU A 199 -12.76 -3.41 0.55
C LEU A 199 -13.34 -2.51 -0.54
N VAL A 200 -14.46 -1.84 -0.26
CA VAL A 200 -15.10 -0.93 -1.23
C VAL A 200 -14.16 0.20 -1.63
N GLU A 201 -13.42 0.75 -0.67
CA GLU A 201 -12.43 1.80 -0.93
C GLU A 201 -11.28 1.30 -1.82
N VAL A 202 -10.77 0.10 -1.56
CA VAL A 202 -9.74 -0.54 -2.41
C VAL A 202 -10.25 -0.71 -3.84
N LEU A 203 -11.47 -1.19 -4.03
CA LEU A 203 -12.06 -1.38 -5.35
C LEU A 203 -12.25 -0.06 -6.09
N ARG A 204 -12.63 1.03 -5.39
CA ARG A 204 -12.72 2.38 -5.98
C ARG A 204 -11.39 2.89 -6.54
N GLN A 205 -10.27 2.48 -5.95
CA GLN A 205 -8.93 2.93 -6.36
C GLN A 205 -8.41 2.21 -7.61
N ASP A 206 -9.23 1.46 -8.32
CA ASP A 206 -8.86 0.64 -9.48
C ASP A 206 -7.65 -0.26 -9.19
N PRO A 207 -7.89 -1.48 -8.67
CA PRO A 207 -6.80 -2.41 -8.34
C PRO A 207 -5.96 -2.82 -9.55
N ARG A 208 -6.46 -2.62 -10.78
CA ARG A 208 -5.79 -3.03 -12.01
C ARG A 208 -4.49 -2.27 -12.21
N ARG A 209 -3.63 -2.86 -13.05
CA ARG A 209 -2.40 -2.20 -13.47
C ARG A 209 -2.73 -0.94 -14.28
N ALA A 210 -2.04 0.16 -14.00
CA ALA A 210 -2.15 1.36 -14.83
C ALA A 210 -1.81 1.04 -16.29
N GLY A 211 -2.60 1.56 -17.22
CA GLY A 211 -2.47 1.29 -18.65
C GLY A 211 -2.94 -0.11 -19.08
N SER A 212 -3.68 -0.82 -18.21
CA SER A 212 -4.38 -2.05 -18.63
C SER A 212 -5.27 -1.76 -19.82
N LYS A 213 -5.28 -2.67 -20.81
CA LYS A 213 -6.20 -2.57 -21.94
C LYS A 213 -7.64 -2.65 -21.44
N HIS A 214 -8.53 -1.95 -22.13
CA HIS A 214 -9.94 -2.08 -21.88
C HIS A 214 -10.42 -3.49 -22.29
N GLU A 215 -10.79 -4.30 -21.30
CA GLU A 215 -11.30 -5.66 -21.48
C GLU A 215 -12.52 -5.83 -20.55
N PRO A 216 -13.72 -5.36 -20.95
CA PRO A 216 -14.89 -5.24 -20.06
C PRO A 216 -15.38 -6.58 -19.50
N ASN A 217 -15.14 -7.69 -20.21
CA ASN A 217 -15.55 -9.03 -19.78
C ASN A 217 -14.47 -9.79 -19.02
N ARG A 218 -13.30 -9.18 -18.78
CA ARG A 218 -12.23 -9.82 -18.05
C ARG A 218 -12.54 -9.82 -16.57
N VAL A 219 -12.53 -10.99 -15.97
CA VAL A 219 -12.64 -11.17 -14.52
C VAL A 219 -11.25 -11.01 -13.89
N TYR A 220 -11.18 -10.16 -12.88
CA TYR A 220 -10.01 -9.95 -12.03
C TYR A 220 -10.29 -10.54 -10.65
N HIS A 221 -9.25 -10.93 -9.94
CA HIS A 221 -9.31 -11.57 -8.63
C HIS A 221 -8.47 -10.78 -7.63
N LEU A 222 -9.08 -10.38 -6.53
CA LEU A 222 -8.45 -9.67 -5.42
C LEU A 222 -8.54 -10.51 -4.16
N ALA A 223 -7.39 -10.94 -3.63
CA ALA A 223 -7.34 -11.55 -2.31
C ALA A 223 -7.45 -10.46 -1.24
N TYR A 224 -8.44 -10.58 -0.36
CA TYR A 224 -8.72 -9.60 0.69
C TYR A 224 -9.34 -10.29 1.91
N ALA A 225 -8.73 -10.13 3.08
CA ALA A 225 -9.23 -10.64 4.37
C ALA A 225 -9.60 -12.14 4.34
N GLY A 226 -8.82 -12.99 3.66
CA GLY A 226 -9.09 -14.42 3.50
C GLY A 226 -10.14 -14.77 2.43
N LEU A 227 -10.63 -13.77 1.69
CA LEU A 227 -11.58 -13.93 0.60
C LEU A 227 -10.91 -13.70 -0.77
N ASP A 228 -11.48 -14.31 -1.81
CA ASP A 228 -11.22 -13.98 -3.22
C ASP A 228 -12.43 -13.19 -3.76
N ILE A 229 -12.17 -11.93 -4.12
CA ILE A 229 -13.14 -11.00 -4.66
C ILE A 229 -12.97 -10.96 -6.18
N SER A 230 -13.92 -11.53 -6.90
CA SER A 230 -13.94 -11.51 -8.36
C SER A 230 -14.72 -10.31 -8.87
N PHE A 231 -14.16 -9.56 -9.81
CA PHE A 231 -14.79 -8.36 -10.35
C PHE A 231 -14.44 -8.14 -11.83
N THR A 232 -15.28 -7.39 -12.51
CA THR A 232 -15.04 -6.87 -13.87
C THR A 232 -14.97 -5.35 -13.83
N VAL A 233 -14.35 -4.74 -14.85
CA VAL A 233 -14.32 -3.29 -14.98
C VAL A 233 -14.64 -2.90 -16.43
N ASP A 234 -15.67 -2.09 -16.60
CA ASP A 234 -16.05 -1.48 -17.86
C ASP A 234 -16.01 0.04 -17.71
N GLU A 235 -15.12 0.69 -18.46
CA GLU A 235 -14.82 2.12 -18.33
C GLU A 235 -14.53 2.53 -16.86
N THR A 236 -15.48 3.24 -16.23
CA THR A 236 -15.42 3.72 -14.85
C THR A 236 -16.26 2.89 -13.89
N GLN A 237 -16.92 1.83 -14.36
CA GLN A 237 -17.78 0.96 -13.56
C GLN A 237 -17.02 -0.32 -13.20
N LEU A 238 -16.85 -0.58 -11.89
CA LEU A 238 -16.40 -1.85 -11.36
C LEU A 238 -17.60 -2.62 -10.82
N THR A 239 -17.80 -3.85 -11.27
CA THR A 239 -18.90 -4.72 -10.79
C THR A 239 -18.29 -5.94 -10.11
N VAL A 240 -18.62 -6.16 -8.83
CA VAL A 240 -18.26 -7.40 -8.11
C VAL A 240 -19.20 -8.51 -8.57
N VAL A 241 -18.62 -9.61 -9.06
CA VAL A 241 -19.37 -10.73 -9.64
C VAL A 241 -19.38 -11.99 -8.77
N ALA A 242 -18.38 -12.14 -7.88
CA ALA A 242 -18.36 -13.24 -6.91
C ALA A 242 -17.50 -12.89 -5.69
N VAL A 243 -17.83 -13.50 -4.55
CA VAL A 243 -17.03 -13.54 -3.32
C VAL A 243 -16.93 -15.00 -2.91
N THR A 244 -15.72 -15.49 -2.71
CA THR A 244 -15.46 -16.87 -2.28
C THR A 244 -14.34 -16.90 -1.25
N ASP A 245 -14.20 -17.99 -0.50
CA ASP A 245 -13.02 -18.16 0.34
C ASP A 245 -11.75 -18.18 -0.53
N ALA A 246 -10.70 -17.52 -0.05
CA ALA A 246 -9.40 -17.61 -0.71
C ALA A 246 -8.96 -19.09 -0.69
N ARG A 247 -8.55 -19.62 -1.84
CA ARG A 247 -7.96 -20.96 -1.90
C ARG A 247 -6.53 -20.86 -1.38
N ASP A 248 -6.19 -21.78 -0.48
CA ASP A 248 -4.82 -21.99 0.01
C ASP A 248 -3.82 -22.25 -1.13
#